data_729b13eaf54f11429c3c4acadc0426a8
#
_entry.id   729b13eaf54f11429c3c4acadc0426a8
#
_cell.length_a   1.000
_cell.length_b   1.000
_cell.length_c   1.000
_cell.angle_alpha   90.00
_cell.angle_beta   90.00
_cell.angle_gamma   90.00
#
_symmetry.space_group_name_H-M   'P 1'
#
loop_
_entity.id
_entity.type
_entity.pdbx_description
1 polymer ?
#
loop_
_entity_poly.entity_id
_entity_poly.type
_entity_poly.pdbx_seq_one_letter_code
_entity_poly.pdbx_strand_id
1 'polypeptide(L)'
;MSAILPAAPRAVSFRVAARAWWPLGIGAIVTASSLTLITLVFLAVDGFRLPMADAALDRQALVSDRDVRVESIEVTGFHVGNQYARRVHYTFATPGGDRSAGFAYQWPGVRELREGGTAALEVLPDDESVHRLRGTARALSSLWLPALAGWALLPAAFLLLLWLRQAWRVLVLLRNGEARTFLLESCDVATGVNPPHFKVRYRFTAEDGTPSVGAHWVGRNTPLGRVLEQAAPGTEPTGACVVHDPVDPARNRLLAFADCASVRA
;
A
#
# COMPACT_ATOMS: atom_id res chain seq x y z
N MET A 1 29.58 -9.35 33.72
CA MET A 1 28.73 -8.17 34.00
C MET A 1 27.34 -8.47 33.48
N SER A 2 26.40 -8.75 34.37
CA SER A 2 24.99 -8.92 33.99
C SER A 2 24.47 -7.56 33.53
N ALA A 3 24.16 -7.42 32.24
CA ALA A 3 23.51 -6.23 31.74
C ALA A 3 22.11 -6.16 32.38
N ILE A 4 21.93 -5.26 33.34
CA ILE A 4 20.65 -5.04 34.01
C ILE A 4 19.78 -4.28 33.01
N LEU A 5 18.67 -4.86 32.63
CA LEU A 5 17.69 -4.18 31.78
C LEU A 5 17.13 -2.95 32.50
N PRO A 6 17.03 -1.79 31.85
CA PRO A 6 16.44 -0.61 32.49
C PRO A 6 15.02 -0.91 32.97
N ALA A 7 14.66 -0.40 34.15
CA ALA A 7 13.29 -0.48 34.67
C ALA A 7 12.31 0.19 33.68
N ALA A 8 11.05 -0.26 33.69
CA ALA A 8 10.00 0.42 32.93
C ALA A 8 9.71 1.82 33.55
N PRO A 9 9.29 2.82 32.74
CA PRO A 9 9.16 2.78 31.29
C PRO A 9 10.50 2.87 30.55
N ARG A 10 10.69 2.04 29.52
CA ARG A 10 11.93 1.98 28.73
C ARG A 10 11.87 2.86 27.51
N ALA A 11 13.00 3.48 27.17
CA ALA A 11 13.15 4.17 25.92
C ALA A 11 13.39 3.15 24.78
N VAL A 12 12.32 2.75 24.09
CA VAL A 12 12.37 1.85 22.94
C VAL A 12 11.90 2.59 21.70
N SER A 13 12.68 2.53 20.60
CA SER A 13 12.32 3.19 19.36
C SER A 13 11.15 2.46 18.66
N PHE A 14 10.32 3.23 17.94
CA PHE A 14 9.23 2.66 17.12
C PHE A 14 9.75 1.66 16.08
N ARG A 15 10.97 1.83 15.56
CA ARG A 15 11.59 0.91 14.59
C ARG A 15 11.69 -0.53 15.10
N VAL A 16 11.98 -0.71 16.40
CA VAL A 16 12.08 -2.05 17.01
C VAL A 16 10.70 -2.71 17.02
N ALA A 17 9.67 -1.99 17.42
CA ALA A 17 8.30 -2.48 17.44
C ALA A 17 7.75 -2.75 16.02
N ALA A 18 8.06 -1.87 15.08
CA ALA A 18 7.61 -1.98 13.70
C ALA A 18 8.18 -3.21 12.97
N ARG A 19 9.41 -3.62 13.29
CA ARG A 19 10.03 -4.83 12.71
C ARG A 19 9.25 -6.11 13.01
N ALA A 20 8.51 -6.15 14.11
CA ALA A 20 7.74 -7.32 14.51
C ALA A 20 6.67 -7.72 13.49
N TRP A 21 6.12 -6.73 12.75
CA TRP A 21 5.04 -6.91 11.77
C TRP A 21 5.42 -6.38 10.38
N TRP A 22 6.73 -6.40 10.08
CA TRP A 22 7.27 -5.93 8.83
C TRP A 22 6.60 -6.48 7.56
N PRO A 23 6.19 -7.77 7.49
CA PRO A 23 5.49 -8.29 6.32
C PRO A 23 4.19 -7.54 5.97
N LEU A 24 3.43 -7.07 6.97
CA LEU A 24 2.23 -6.26 6.73
C LEU A 24 2.59 -4.87 6.18
N GLY A 25 3.65 -4.25 6.72
CA GLY A 25 4.16 -2.98 6.22
C GLY A 25 4.65 -3.07 4.77
N ILE A 26 5.39 -4.13 4.43
CA ILE A 26 5.82 -4.40 3.05
C ILE A 26 4.60 -4.59 2.15
N GLY A 27 3.62 -5.38 2.56
CA GLY A 27 2.39 -5.59 1.81
C GLY A 27 1.68 -4.28 1.45
N ALA A 28 1.56 -3.36 2.42
CA ALA A 28 0.98 -2.04 2.20
C ALA A 28 1.79 -1.21 1.19
N ILE A 29 3.12 -1.19 1.32
CA ILE A 29 4.02 -0.46 0.42
C ILE A 29 3.95 -1.03 -1.00
N VAL A 30 4.03 -2.34 -1.16
CA VAL A 30 3.97 -3.00 -2.47
C VAL A 30 2.63 -2.71 -3.15
N THR A 31 1.52 -2.82 -2.42
CA THR A 31 0.19 -2.52 -2.97
C THR A 31 0.09 -1.06 -3.41
N ALA A 32 0.53 -0.11 -2.57
CA ALA A 32 0.50 1.31 -2.90
C ALA A 32 1.41 1.65 -4.10
N SER A 33 2.64 1.07 -4.14
CA SER A 33 3.59 1.31 -5.24
C SER A 33 3.08 0.75 -6.56
N SER A 34 2.48 -0.45 -6.55
CA SER A 34 1.89 -1.06 -7.74
C SER A 34 0.75 -0.21 -8.29
N LEU A 35 -0.12 0.31 -7.41
CA LEU A 35 -1.19 1.20 -7.82
C LEU A 35 -0.67 2.49 -8.42
N THR A 36 0.34 3.11 -7.79
CA THR A 36 0.97 4.33 -8.31
C THR A 36 1.56 4.09 -9.69
N LEU A 37 2.27 2.97 -9.89
CA LEU A 37 2.84 2.62 -11.18
C LEU A 37 1.75 2.44 -12.25
N ILE A 38 0.70 1.69 -11.95
CA ILE A 38 -0.43 1.49 -12.86
C ILE A 38 -1.05 2.84 -13.24
N THR A 39 -1.28 3.72 -12.27
CA THR A 39 -1.82 5.06 -12.51
C THR A 39 -0.93 5.88 -13.43
N LEU A 40 0.40 5.87 -13.19
CA LEU A 40 1.36 6.58 -14.03
C LEU A 40 1.38 6.05 -15.47
N VAL A 41 1.30 4.73 -15.65
CA VAL A 41 1.22 4.11 -16.99
C VAL A 41 -0.02 4.58 -17.73
N PHE A 42 -1.20 4.58 -17.07
CA PHE A 42 -2.43 5.07 -17.70
C PHE A 42 -2.33 6.55 -18.08
N LEU A 43 -1.81 7.38 -17.18
CA LEU A 43 -1.61 8.81 -17.47
C LEU A 43 -0.63 9.02 -18.65
N ALA A 44 0.43 8.24 -18.72
CA ALA A 44 1.39 8.34 -19.82
C ALA A 44 0.77 7.93 -21.17
N VAL A 45 -0.04 6.86 -21.21
CA VAL A 45 -0.76 6.43 -22.41
C VAL A 45 -1.74 7.49 -22.90
N ASP A 46 -2.38 8.21 -22.01
CA ASP A 46 -3.30 9.30 -22.32
C ASP A 46 -2.62 10.66 -22.59
N GLY A 47 -1.27 10.70 -22.64
CA GLY A 47 -0.54 11.96 -22.78
C GLY A 47 -0.73 12.88 -21.55
N PHE A 48 -0.82 12.30 -20.35
CA PHE A 48 -1.03 13.00 -19.08
C PHE A 48 -2.36 13.76 -18.98
N ARG A 49 -3.38 13.35 -19.74
CA ARG A 49 -4.73 13.90 -19.57
C ARG A 49 -5.32 13.48 -18.23
N LEU A 50 -5.66 14.46 -17.42
CA LEU A 50 -6.21 14.20 -16.09
C LEU A 50 -7.71 13.86 -16.16
N PRO A 51 -8.20 12.85 -15.43
CA PRO A 51 -9.61 12.49 -15.38
C PRO A 51 -10.50 13.56 -14.75
N MET A 52 -9.91 14.55 -14.09
CA MET A 52 -10.63 15.70 -13.51
C MET A 52 -11.39 16.52 -14.56
N ALA A 53 -10.86 16.60 -15.79
CA ALA A 53 -11.51 17.29 -16.88
C ALA A 53 -12.81 16.60 -17.31
N ASP A 54 -12.83 15.24 -17.33
CA ASP A 54 -14.05 14.49 -17.60
C ASP A 54 -15.08 14.65 -16.49
N ALA A 55 -14.66 14.65 -15.23
CA ALA A 55 -15.55 14.89 -14.10
C ALA A 55 -16.12 16.31 -14.09
N ALA A 56 -15.39 17.30 -14.60
CA ALA A 56 -15.88 18.66 -14.78
C ALA A 56 -16.92 18.72 -15.93
N LEU A 57 -16.64 18.06 -17.06
CA LEU A 57 -17.59 17.95 -18.17
C LEU A 57 -18.88 17.24 -17.73
N ASP A 58 -18.80 16.18 -16.93
CA ASP A 58 -19.98 15.47 -16.42
C ASP A 58 -20.91 16.35 -15.59
N ARG A 59 -20.37 17.40 -14.95
CA ARG A 59 -21.12 18.29 -14.07
C ARG A 59 -21.61 19.55 -14.75
N GLN A 60 -20.85 20.11 -15.69
CA GLN A 60 -21.01 21.49 -16.17
C GLN A 60 -20.95 21.60 -17.69
N ALA A 61 -20.81 20.49 -18.45
CA ALA A 61 -20.71 20.58 -19.89
C ALA A 61 -21.93 21.22 -20.52
N LEU A 62 -21.69 22.12 -21.46
CA LEU A 62 -22.69 22.60 -22.40
C LEU A 62 -22.60 21.79 -23.70
N VAL A 63 -23.75 21.40 -24.21
CA VAL A 63 -23.84 20.81 -25.54
C VAL A 63 -23.73 21.95 -26.55
N SER A 64 -22.69 21.88 -27.37
CA SER A 64 -22.45 22.87 -28.41
C SER A 64 -23.14 22.46 -29.72
N ASP A 65 -23.79 23.42 -30.39
CA ASP A 65 -24.39 23.21 -31.72
C ASP A 65 -23.35 23.24 -32.87
N ARG A 66 -22.07 23.17 -32.53
CA ARG A 66 -20.98 23.18 -33.54
C ARG A 66 -21.06 21.98 -34.44
N ASP A 67 -20.70 22.16 -35.71
CA ASP A 67 -20.54 21.06 -36.67
C ASP A 67 -19.32 20.21 -36.30
N VAL A 68 -19.58 19.00 -35.87
CA VAL A 68 -18.58 18.03 -35.47
C VAL A 68 -18.60 16.85 -36.41
N ARG A 69 -17.45 16.52 -36.96
CA ARG A 69 -17.29 15.37 -37.84
C ARG A 69 -16.35 14.35 -37.25
N VAL A 70 -16.76 13.09 -37.17
CA VAL A 70 -15.91 11.96 -36.80
C VAL A 70 -15.01 11.61 -37.98
N GLU A 71 -13.71 11.73 -37.82
CA GLU A 71 -12.72 11.47 -38.88
C GLU A 71 -12.35 9.99 -38.96
N SER A 72 -11.94 9.40 -37.83
CA SER A 72 -11.56 7.99 -37.77
C SER A 72 -11.85 7.37 -36.41
N ILE A 73 -11.97 6.05 -36.38
CA ILE A 73 -12.19 5.27 -35.16
C ILE A 73 -11.14 4.16 -35.10
N GLU A 74 -10.27 4.21 -34.12
CA GLU A 74 -9.21 3.24 -33.90
C GLU A 74 -9.53 2.34 -32.72
N VAL A 75 -9.31 1.04 -32.85
CA VAL A 75 -9.41 0.10 -31.74
C VAL A 75 -8.13 0.21 -30.89
N THR A 76 -8.29 0.48 -29.61
CA THR A 76 -7.13 0.53 -28.71
C THR A 76 -6.76 -0.87 -28.21
N GLY A 77 -5.55 -1.01 -27.63
CA GLY A 77 -5.15 -2.25 -26.95
C GLY A 77 -5.88 -2.50 -25.61
N PHE A 78 -6.71 -1.58 -25.16
CA PHE A 78 -7.42 -1.69 -23.88
C PHE A 78 -8.77 -2.39 -24.07
N HIS A 79 -8.99 -3.44 -23.26
CA HIS A 79 -10.24 -4.21 -23.31
C HIS A 79 -10.71 -4.62 -21.91
N VAL A 80 -12.02 -4.81 -21.76
CA VAL A 80 -12.66 -5.44 -20.61
C VAL A 80 -13.49 -6.61 -21.13
N GLY A 81 -13.15 -7.81 -20.71
CA GLY A 81 -13.71 -9.00 -21.32
C GLY A 81 -13.39 -9.04 -22.81
N ASN A 82 -14.41 -9.15 -23.65
CA ASN A 82 -14.29 -9.16 -25.13
C ASN A 82 -14.53 -7.78 -25.76
N GLN A 83 -14.58 -6.71 -24.99
CA GLN A 83 -14.89 -5.38 -25.51
C GLN A 83 -13.64 -4.48 -25.44
N TYR A 84 -13.27 -3.92 -26.59
CA TYR A 84 -12.14 -3.00 -26.73
C TYR A 84 -12.61 -1.55 -26.67
N ALA A 85 -11.88 -0.72 -25.92
CA ALA A 85 -12.06 0.73 -25.99
C ALA A 85 -11.65 1.23 -27.39
N ARG A 86 -12.38 2.19 -27.93
CA ARG A 86 -12.13 2.81 -29.23
C ARG A 86 -11.66 4.23 -29.04
N ARG A 87 -10.64 4.66 -29.76
CA ARG A 87 -10.22 6.06 -29.85
C ARG A 87 -10.91 6.68 -31.04
N VAL A 88 -11.69 7.73 -30.82
CA VAL A 88 -12.45 8.45 -31.84
C VAL A 88 -11.77 9.78 -32.12
N HIS A 89 -11.27 9.96 -33.33
CA HIS A 89 -10.74 11.23 -33.80
C HIS A 89 -11.85 12.05 -34.46
N TYR A 90 -11.89 13.34 -34.13
CA TYR A 90 -12.94 14.23 -34.66
C TYR A 90 -12.40 15.65 -34.88
N THR A 91 -13.07 16.35 -35.77
CA THR A 91 -12.85 17.78 -36.02
C THR A 91 -14.14 18.55 -35.76
N PHE A 92 -14.01 19.79 -35.33
CA PHE A 92 -15.12 20.67 -35.05
C PHE A 92 -14.79 22.13 -35.43
N ALA A 93 -15.82 22.92 -35.76
CA ALA A 93 -15.67 24.33 -36.04
C ALA A 93 -15.44 25.11 -34.74
N THR A 94 -14.43 25.99 -34.72
CA THR A 94 -14.21 26.93 -33.61
C THR A 94 -15.04 28.19 -33.85
N PRO A 95 -15.25 29.05 -32.82
CA PRO A 95 -15.97 30.31 -33.01
C PRO A 95 -15.34 31.26 -34.05
N GLY A 96 -14.04 31.13 -34.31
CA GLY A 96 -13.30 31.89 -35.32
C GLY A 96 -13.45 31.36 -36.74
N GLY A 97 -14.21 30.29 -36.95
CA GLY A 97 -14.38 29.65 -38.27
C GLY A 97 -13.31 28.64 -38.65
N ASP A 98 -12.24 28.52 -37.87
CA ASP A 98 -11.21 27.52 -38.07
C ASP A 98 -11.68 26.12 -37.61
N ARG A 99 -11.05 25.08 -38.10
CA ARG A 99 -11.32 23.71 -37.63
C ARG A 99 -10.25 23.29 -36.61
N SER A 100 -10.73 22.82 -35.48
CA SER A 100 -9.88 22.19 -34.45
C SER A 100 -10.08 20.68 -34.46
N ALA A 101 -9.02 19.93 -34.12
CA ALA A 101 -9.05 18.50 -34.02
C ALA A 101 -8.99 18.03 -32.55
N GLY A 102 -9.66 16.94 -32.25
CA GLY A 102 -9.65 16.32 -30.95
C GLY A 102 -9.72 14.80 -31.05
N PHE A 103 -9.50 14.15 -29.92
CA PHE A 103 -9.82 12.73 -29.79
C PHE A 103 -10.45 12.45 -28.42
N ALA A 104 -11.26 11.40 -28.37
CA ALA A 104 -11.92 10.90 -27.16
C ALA A 104 -12.00 9.38 -27.18
N TYR A 105 -12.28 8.77 -26.04
CA TYR A 105 -12.40 7.32 -25.91
C TYR A 105 -13.85 6.91 -25.74
N GLN A 106 -14.25 5.85 -26.45
CA GLN A 106 -15.58 5.27 -26.39
C GLN A 106 -15.51 3.81 -25.99
N TRP A 107 -16.40 3.40 -25.07
CA TRP A 107 -16.65 1.99 -24.79
C TRP A 107 -17.72 1.42 -25.71
N PRO A 108 -17.61 0.15 -26.11
CA PRO A 108 -18.69 -0.55 -26.79
C PRO A 108 -19.95 -0.60 -25.92
N GLY A 109 -21.11 -0.49 -26.56
CA GLY A 109 -22.43 -0.46 -25.87
C GLY A 109 -22.99 0.93 -25.60
N VAL A 110 -22.20 1.99 -25.71
CA VAL A 110 -22.69 3.35 -25.86
C VAL A 110 -23.07 3.55 -27.35
N ARG A 111 -23.99 4.50 -27.66
CA ARG A 111 -24.41 4.83 -29.04
C ARG A 111 -23.19 4.85 -29.96
N GLU A 112 -23.14 3.90 -30.88
CA GLU A 112 -21.97 3.74 -31.74
C GLU A 112 -21.81 4.97 -32.64
N LEU A 113 -20.66 5.61 -32.53
CA LEU A 113 -20.21 6.62 -33.47
C LEU A 113 -19.74 5.93 -34.75
N ARG A 114 -19.93 6.59 -35.89
CA ARG A 114 -19.49 6.08 -37.21
C ARG A 114 -18.56 7.10 -37.85
N GLU A 115 -17.57 6.62 -38.57
CA GLU A 115 -16.71 7.46 -39.40
C GLU A 115 -17.52 8.25 -40.43
N GLY A 116 -17.17 9.53 -40.59
CA GLY A 116 -17.92 10.47 -41.41
C GLY A 116 -19.23 10.97 -40.80
N GLY A 117 -19.63 10.41 -39.63
CA GLY A 117 -20.86 10.82 -38.95
C GLY A 117 -20.70 12.11 -38.14
N THR A 118 -21.83 12.65 -37.72
CA THR A 118 -21.92 13.83 -36.83
C THR A 118 -22.17 13.40 -35.39
N ALA A 119 -21.64 14.16 -34.43
CA ALA A 119 -21.83 13.92 -33.02
C ALA A 119 -21.98 15.26 -32.29
N ALA A 120 -22.63 15.25 -31.12
CA ALA A 120 -22.71 16.42 -30.26
C ALA A 120 -21.39 16.62 -29.53
N LEU A 121 -20.90 17.86 -29.49
CA LEU A 121 -19.72 18.26 -28.73
C LEU A 121 -20.12 18.76 -27.33
N GLU A 122 -19.51 18.24 -26.32
CA GLU A 122 -19.60 18.76 -24.95
C GLU A 122 -18.36 19.62 -24.68
N VAL A 123 -18.57 20.85 -24.24
CA VAL A 123 -17.50 21.81 -23.91
C VAL A 123 -17.69 22.37 -22.50
N LEU A 124 -16.60 22.71 -21.84
CA LEU A 124 -16.66 23.42 -20.58
C LEU A 124 -16.95 24.93 -20.85
N PRO A 125 -17.90 25.56 -20.14
CA PRO A 125 -18.25 26.99 -20.38
C PRO A 125 -17.05 27.92 -20.18
N ASP A 126 -16.22 27.64 -19.21
CA ASP A 126 -15.09 28.49 -18.81
C ASP A 126 -13.78 28.19 -19.56
N ASP A 127 -13.71 27.03 -20.23
CA ASP A 127 -12.52 26.58 -20.95
C ASP A 127 -12.89 25.70 -22.16
N GLU A 128 -13.06 26.31 -23.32
CA GLU A 128 -13.40 25.61 -24.56
C GLU A 128 -12.32 24.61 -25.03
N SER A 129 -11.09 24.70 -24.52
CA SER A 129 -10.06 23.69 -24.82
C SER A 129 -10.39 22.34 -24.18
N VAL A 130 -11.26 22.33 -23.17
CA VAL A 130 -11.77 21.13 -22.49
C VAL A 130 -13.08 20.72 -23.14
N HIS A 131 -12.99 19.79 -24.08
CA HIS A 131 -14.14 19.30 -24.86
C HIS A 131 -14.06 17.79 -25.10
N ARG A 132 -15.20 17.16 -25.36
CA ARG A 132 -15.32 15.75 -25.78
C ARG A 132 -16.58 15.54 -26.63
N LEU A 133 -16.67 14.41 -27.30
CA LEU A 133 -17.92 13.97 -27.89
C LEU A 133 -18.87 13.46 -26.80
N ARG A 134 -20.14 13.72 -26.92
CA ARG A 134 -21.16 13.25 -25.99
C ARG A 134 -21.17 11.71 -25.92
N GLY A 135 -21.10 11.19 -24.71
CA GLY A 135 -21.02 9.73 -24.45
C GLY A 135 -19.62 9.13 -24.63
N THR A 136 -18.59 9.98 -24.67
CA THR A 136 -17.19 9.55 -24.67
C THR A 136 -16.43 10.10 -23.45
N ALA A 137 -15.21 9.64 -23.23
CA ALA A 137 -14.30 10.18 -22.23
C ALA A 137 -13.07 10.81 -22.91
N ARG A 138 -12.54 11.91 -22.37
CA ARG A 138 -11.29 12.52 -22.86
C ARG A 138 -10.07 11.68 -22.57
N ALA A 139 -10.07 11.02 -21.41
CA ALA A 139 -8.97 10.22 -20.94
C ALA A 139 -9.43 8.77 -20.73
N LEU A 140 -8.60 7.83 -21.17
CA LEU A 140 -8.84 6.41 -20.89
C LEU A 140 -8.83 6.12 -19.39
N SER A 141 -8.01 6.85 -18.65
CA SER A 141 -7.93 6.83 -17.19
C SER A 141 -9.24 7.21 -16.48
N SER A 142 -10.07 8.06 -17.09
CA SER A 142 -11.38 8.44 -16.55
C SER A 142 -12.34 7.27 -16.39
N LEU A 143 -12.17 6.22 -17.20
CA LEU A 143 -13.01 5.03 -17.17
C LEU A 143 -12.60 4.04 -16.07
N TRP A 144 -11.33 4.02 -15.70
CA TRP A 144 -10.74 3.00 -14.83
C TRP A 144 -10.25 3.51 -13.47
N LEU A 145 -9.73 4.73 -13.44
CA LEU A 145 -9.08 5.28 -12.24
C LEU A 145 -9.99 5.29 -11.01
N PRO A 146 -11.26 5.71 -11.10
CA PRO A 146 -12.16 5.70 -9.94
C PRO A 146 -12.38 4.30 -9.37
N ALA A 147 -12.51 3.29 -10.24
CA ALA A 147 -12.69 1.90 -9.82
C ALA A 147 -11.40 1.34 -9.22
N LEU A 148 -10.25 1.52 -9.87
CA LEU A 148 -8.95 1.05 -9.38
C LEU A 148 -8.55 1.73 -8.06
N ALA A 149 -8.75 3.04 -7.93
CA ALA A 149 -8.42 3.77 -6.71
C ALA A 149 -9.22 3.24 -5.51
N GLY A 150 -10.52 3.01 -5.66
CA GLY A 150 -11.35 2.46 -4.59
C GLY A 150 -10.92 1.07 -4.17
N TRP A 151 -10.64 0.17 -5.13
CA TRP A 151 -10.29 -1.23 -4.85
C TRP A 151 -8.89 -1.43 -4.28
N ALA A 152 -7.93 -0.58 -4.61
CA ALA A 152 -6.54 -0.80 -4.21
C ALA A 152 -6.09 0.09 -3.05
N LEU A 153 -6.59 1.32 -2.92
CA LEU A 153 -6.26 2.20 -1.80
C LEU A 153 -6.86 1.71 -0.47
N LEU A 154 -8.08 1.18 -0.47
CA LEU A 154 -8.72 0.67 0.74
C LEU A 154 -7.95 -0.50 1.37
N PRO A 155 -7.59 -1.57 0.64
CA PRO A 155 -6.75 -2.64 1.19
C PRO A 155 -5.38 -2.15 1.67
N ALA A 156 -4.72 -1.25 0.93
CA ALA A 156 -3.44 -0.70 1.34
C ALA A 156 -3.53 0.12 2.64
N ALA A 157 -4.55 0.98 2.76
CA ALA A 157 -4.82 1.74 3.97
C ALA A 157 -5.17 0.82 5.16
N PHE A 158 -5.98 -0.22 4.93
CA PHE A 158 -6.32 -1.21 5.94
C PHE A 158 -5.08 -1.96 6.45
N LEU A 159 -4.21 -2.45 5.55
CA LEU A 159 -2.97 -3.11 5.93
C LEU A 159 -2.03 -2.18 6.71
N LEU A 160 -1.93 -0.92 6.29
CA LEU A 160 -1.14 0.09 6.99
C LEU A 160 -1.68 0.35 8.41
N LEU A 161 -2.99 0.50 8.56
CA LEU A 161 -3.63 0.70 9.87
C LEU A 161 -3.43 -0.52 10.78
N LEU A 162 -3.58 -1.74 10.26
CA LEU A 162 -3.30 -2.96 11.00
C LEU A 162 -1.84 -3.01 11.46
N TRP A 163 -0.91 -2.70 10.56
CA TRP A 163 0.52 -2.66 10.89
C TRP A 163 0.83 -1.63 11.97
N LEU A 164 0.33 -0.40 11.84
CA LEU A 164 0.51 0.66 12.85
C LEU A 164 -0.07 0.26 14.20
N ARG A 165 -1.28 -0.30 14.21
CA ARG A 165 -1.93 -0.78 15.44
C ARG A 165 -1.11 -1.86 16.14
N GLN A 166 -0.58 -2.82 15.38
CA GLN A 166 0.24 -3.89 15.95
C GLN A 166 1.60 -3.38 16.42
N ALA A 167 2.25 -2.51 15.64
CA ALA A 167 3.50 -1.88 16.05
C ALA A 167 3.33 -1.06 17.33
N TRP A 168 2.21 -0.32 17.46
CA TRP A 168 1.89 0.42 18.66
C TRP A 168 1.71 -0.48 19.88
N ARG A 169 0.96 -1.58 19.74
CA ARG A 169 0.78 -2.56 20.83
C ARG A 169 2.11 -3.14 21.31
N VAL A 170 2.98 -3.52 20.36
CA VAL A 170 4.32 -4.02 20.68
C VAL A 170 5.15 -2.93 21.35
N LEU A 171 5.08 -1.69 20.87
CA LEU A 171 5.81 -0.57 21.48
C LEU A 171 5.39 -0.33 22.94
N VAL A 172 4.08 -0.32 23.21
CA VAL A 172 3.55 -0.16 24.58
C VAL A 172 4.02 -1.31 25.46
N LEU A 173 3.95 -2.55 24.97
CA LEU A 173 4.45 -3.71 25.70
C LEU A 173 5.96 -3.57 25.99
N LEU A 174 6.78 -3.25 25.01
CA LEU A 174 8.22 -3.12 25.19
C LEU A 174 8.62 -1.97 26.14
N ARG A 175 7.84 -0.91 26.18
CA ARG A 175 8.08 0.23 27.09
C ARG A 175 7.66 -0.05 28.53
N ASN A 176 6.49 -0.64 28.72
CA ASN A 176 5.82 -0.72 30.00
C ASN A 176 5.79 -2.14 30.60
N GLY A 177 5.99 -3.17 29.77
CA GLY A 177 5.95 -4.55 30.21
C GLY A 177 7.11 -4.93 31.15
N GLU A 178 6.96 -6.01 31.86
CA GLU A 178 8.00 -6.55 32.75
C GLU A 178 9.01 -7.34 31.96
N ALA A 179 10.28 -7.19 32.36
CA ALA A 179 11.37 -7.91 31.72
C ALA A 179 11.84 -9.05 32.63
N ARG A 180 11.98 -10.22 32.03
CA ARG A 180 12.46 -11.44 32.70
C ARG A 180 13.54 -12.14 31.88
N THR A 181 14.39 -12.92 32.52
CA THR A 181 15.21 -13.90 31.81
C THR A 181 14.32 -15.00 31.24
N PHE A 182 14.83 -15.71 30.26
CA PHE A 182 14.10 -16.81 29.66
C PHE A 182 15.04 -17.96 29.34
N LEU A 183 14.51 -19.17 29.38
CA LEU A 183 15.20 -20.39 28.97
C LEU A 183 14.88 -20.64 27.51
N LEU A 184 15.89 -20.74 26.66
CA LEU A 184 15.75 -21.09 25.26
C LEU A 184 15.42 -22.58 25.09
N GLU A 185 14.24 -22.93 24.59
CA GLU A 185 13.86 -24.33 24.36
C GLU A 185 14.33 -24.82 22.99
N SER A 186 14.08 -24.05 21.93
CA SER A 186 14.59 -24.33 20.59
C SER A 186 14.82 -23.06 19.78
N CYS A 187 15.75 -23.14 18.83
CA CYS A 187 16.07 -22.09 17.89
C CYS A 187 16.33 -22.72 16.51
N ASP A 188 15.27 -22.86 15.71
CA ASP A 188 15.31 -23.57 14.45
C ASP A 188 15.41 -22.58 13.29
N VAL A 189 16.30 -22.83 12.32
CA VAL A 189 16.41 -22.01 11.10
C VAL A 189 15.22 -22.32 10.21
N ALA A 190 14.44 -21.33 9.87
CA ALA A 190 13.36 -21.49 8.90
C ALA A 190 13.92 -21.60 7.48
N THR A 191 13.67 -22.73 6.84
CA THR A 191 14.03 -22.96 5.45
C THR A 191 13.01 -22.31 4.51
N GLY A 192 13.49 -21.78 3.37
CA GLY A 192 12.62 -21.18 2.34
C GLY A 192 12.17 -19.74 2.59
N VAL A 193 12.63 -19.09 3.65
CA VAL A 193 12.35 -17.67 3.95
C VAL A 193 13.59 -16.82 3.66
N ASN A 194 13.46 -15.81 2.84
CA ASN A 194 14.52 -14.86 2.56
C ASN A 194 14.08 -13.43 2.99
N PRO A 195 14.77 -12.74 3.92
CA PRO A 195 15.98 -13.17 4.64
C PRO A 195 15.73 -14.31 5.65
N PRO A 196 16.78 -15.05 6.04
CA PRO A 196 16.62 -16.20 6.95
C PRO A 196 16.14 -15.74 8.34
N HIS A 197 15.23 -16.53 8.89
CA HIS A 197 14.64 -16.29 10.21
C HIS A 197 14.83 -17.50 11.10
N PHE A 198 14.88 -17.26 12.40
CA PHE A 198 14.80 -18.28 13.44
C PHE A 198 13.36 -18.41 13.91
N LYS A 199 12.88 -19.66 14.04
CA LYS A 199 11.69 -19.99 14.82
C LYS A 199 12.17 -20.32 16.23
N VAL A 200 11.88 -19.45 17.17
CA VAL A 200 12.37 -19.51 18.55
C VAL A 200 11.26 -19.93 19.47
N ARG A 201 11.49 -20.92 20.30
CA ARG A 201 10.63 -21.28 21.43
C ARG A 201 11.39 -21.07 22.73
N TYR A 202 10.71 -20.54 23.72
CA TYR A 202 11.32 -20.21 25.02
C TYR A 202 10.30 -20.30 26.13
N ARG A 203 10.82 -20.48 27.36
CA ARG A 203 10.04 -20.50 28.58
C ARG A 203 10.56 -19.42 29.53
N PHE A 204 9.67 -18.80 30.25
CA PHE A 204 9.98 -17.84 31.30
C PHE A 204 9.00 -17.97 32.45
N THR A 205 9.34 -17.40 33.61
CA THR A 205 8.47 -17.37 34.80
C THR A 205 7.99 -15.93 34.99
N ALA A 206 6.68 -15.72 35.01
CA ALA A 206 6.08 -14.43 35.30
C ALA A 206 6.26 -14.06 36.78
N GLU A 207 5.90 -12.84 37.18
CA GLU A 207 6.11 -12.36 38.56
C GLU A 207 5.33 -13.16 39.59
N ASP A 208 4.14 -13.60 39.23
CA ASP A 208 3.29 -14.47 40.07
C ASP A 208 3.78 -15.93 40.18
N GLY A 209 4.95 -16.24 39.63
CA GLY A 209 5.50 -17.59 39.60
C GLY A 209 4.94 -18.51 38.52
N THR A 210 4.00 -18.03 37.69
CA THR A 210 3.39 -18.84 36.63
C THR A 210 4.37 -19.09 35.49
N PRO A 211 4.63 -20.38 35.10
CA PRO A 211 5.46 -20.66 33.94
C PRO A 211 4.71 -20.33 32.66
N SER A 212 5.34 -19.58 31.78
CA SER A 212 4.79 -19.16 30.49
C SER A 212 5.72 -19.56 29.37
N VAL A 213 5.14 -19.89 28.21
CA VAL A 213 5.88 -20.29 27.00
C VAL A 213 5.60 -19.27 25.89
N GLY A 214 6.64 -18.92 25.14
CA GLY A 214 6.52 -18.06 23.98
C GLY A 214 7.12 -18.69 22.72
N ALA A 215 6.62 -18.25 21.57
CA ALA A 215 7.20 -18.62 20.29
C ALA A 215 7.21 -17.39 19.36
N HIS A 216 8.38 -17.08 18.79
CA HIS A 216 8.54 -15.93 17.91
C HIS A 216 9.39 -16.24 16.69
N TRP A 217 9.13 -15.47 15.64
CA TRP A 217 10.01 -15.41 14.47
C TRP A 217 10.98 -14.25 14.64
N VAL A 218 12.27 -14.54 14.54
CA VAL A 218 13.36 -13.57 14.73
C VAL A 218 14.24 -13.56 13.50
N GLY A 219 14.43 -12.40 12.89
CA GLY A 219 15.35 -12.28 11.74
C GLY A 219 16.79 -12.56 12.18
N ARG A 220 17.50 -13.46 11.49
CA ARG A 220 18.87 -13.87 11.80
C ARG A 220 19.83 -12.69 11.89
N ASN A 221 19.70 -11.71 10.99
CA ASN A 221 20.58 -10.54 10.90
C ASN A 221 20.25 -9.43 11.92
N THR A 222 19.28 -9.64 12.81
CA THR A 222 18.95 -8.69 13.87
C THR A 222 19.86 -8.82 15.09
N PRO A 223 19.99 -7.80 15.96
CA PRO A 223 20.72 -7.94 17.22
C PRO A 223 20.25 -9.14 18.04
N LEU A 224 18.92 -9.31 18.15
CA LEU A 224 18.32 -10.47 18.82
C LEU A 224 18.70 -11.80 18.15
N GLY A 225 18.65 -11.87 16.81
CA GLY A 225 19.02 -13.06 16.06
C GLY A 225 20.45 -13.50 16.33
N ARG A 226 21.39 -12.56 16.39
CA ARG A 226 22.80 -12.83 16.71
C ARG A 226 23.00 -13.37 18.13
N VAL A 227 22.25 -12.84 19.11
CA VAL A 227 22.27 -13.35 20.48
C VAL A 227 21.76 -14.79 20.53
N LEU A 228 20.66 -15.08 19.86
CA LEU A 228 20.04 -16.40 19.83
C LEU A 228 20.87 -17.43 19.06
N GLU A 229 21.59 -17.03 18.04
CA GLU A 229 22.48 -17.91 17.26
C GLU A 229 23.67 -18.42 18.09
N GLN A 230 24.08 -17.64 19.11
CA GLN A 230 25.16 -17.99 20.01
C GLN A 230 24.69 -18.78 21.25
N ALA A 231 23.38 -18.81 21.50
CA ALA A 231 22.81 -19.47 22.67
C ALA A 231 22.51 -20.97 22.38
N ALA A 232 22.85 -21.83 23.31
CA ALA A 232 22.47 -23.21 23.24
C ALA A 232 21.06 -23.49 23.77
N PRO A 233 20.29 -24.42 23.20
CA PRO A 233 19.03 -24.85 23.80
C PRO A 233 19.25 -25.32 25.26
N GLY A 234 18.29 -24.97 26.13
CA GLY A 234 18.40 -25.24 27.59
C GLY A 234 19.20 -24.22 28.36
N THR A 235 19.65 -23.11 27.74
CA THR A 235 20.40 -22.04 28.43
C THR A 235 19.62 -20.72 28.45
N GLU A 236 20.01 -19.83 29.36
CA GLU A 236 19.55 -18.45 29.39
C GLU A 236 20.44 -17.58 28.50
N PRO A 237 19.92 -17.02 27.38
CA PRO A 237 20.72 -16.19 26.49
C PRO A 237 21.19 -14.90 27.16
N THR A 238 22.50 -14.66 27.16
CA THR A 238 23.08 -13.40 27.63
C THR A 238 22.87 -12.28 26.61
N GLY A 239 22.28 -11.17 27.01
CA GLY A 239 22.05 -10.01 26.11
C GLY A 239 20.65 -9.93 25.51
N ALA A 240 19.73 -10.78 25.95
CA ALA A 240 18.33 -10.73 25.60
C ALA A 240 17.44 -11.00 26.82
N CYS A 241 16.19 -10.57 26.73
CA CYS A 241 15.16 -10.85 27.73
C CYS A 241 13.82 -11.07 27.05
N VAL A 242 12.86 -11.60 27.79
CA VAL A 242 11.45 -11.54 27.43
C VAL A 242 10.81 -10.35 28.14
N VAL A 243 10.00 -9.60 27.41
CA VAL A 243 9.15 -8.54 27.98
C VAL A 243 7.72 -9.03 27.84
N HIS A 244 6.98 -9.07 28.94
CA HIS A 244 5.60 -9.53 28.97
C HIS A 244 4.69 -8.50 29.64
N ASP A 245 3.39 -8.61 29.35
CA ASP A 245 2.36 -7.87 30.04
C ASP A 245 2.16 -8.47 31.44
N PRO A 246 2.25 -7.69 32.53
CA PRO A 246 2.08 -8.23 33.88
C PRO A 246 0.68 -8.82 34.12
N VAL A 247 -0.35 -8.34 33.41
CA VAL A 247 -1.73 -8.83 33.53
C VAL A 247 -1.99 -10.04 32.66
N ASP A 248 -1.33 -10.14 31.50
CA ASP A 248 -1.50 -11.22 30.53
C ASP A 248 -0.14 -11.70 30.02
N PRO A 249 0.54 -12.63 30.71
CA PRO A 249 1.86 -13.13 30.33
C PRO A 249 1.90 -13.80 28.94
N ALA A 250 0.75 -14.20 28.37
CA ALA A 250 0.67 -14.69 26.99
C ALA A 250 1.04 -13.60 25.98
N ARG A 251 0.86 -12.32 26.35
CA ARG A 251 1.38 -11.17 25.59
C ARG A 251 2.82 -10.92 25.96
N ASN A 252 3.70 -11.56 25.22
CA ASN A 252 5.14 -11.44 25.49
C ASN A 252 5.92 -11.21 24.19
N ARG A 253 7.16 -10.70 24.32
CA ARG A 253 8.06 -10.42 23.21
C ARG A 253 9.52 -10.55 23.63
N LEU A 254 10.35 -11.16 22.80
CA LEU A 254 11.78 -11.15 22.97
C LEU A 254 12.39 -9.81 22.57
N LEU A 255 13.34 -9.32 23.34
CA LEU A 255 14.05 -8.06 23.16
C LEU A 255 15.55 -8.27 23.40
N ALA A 256 16.39 -7.81 22.47
CA ALA A 256 17.83 -7.72 22.70
C ALA A 256 18.17 -6.45 23.49
N PHE A 257 19.13 -6.52 24.41
CA PHE A 257 19.59 -5.36 25.16
C PHE A 257 20.16 -4.26 24.25
N ALA A 258 20.78 -4.64 23.13
CA ALA A 258 21.26 -3.71 22.11
C ALA A 258 20.13 -2.87 21.49
N ASP A 259 18.90 -3.39 21.42
CA ASP A 259 17.75 -2.64 20.90
C ASP A 259 17.21 -1.60 21.91
N CYS A 260 17.53 -1.73 23.20
CA CYS A 260 17.23 -0.74 24.22
C CYS A 260 18.28 0.38 24.31
N ALA A 261 19.54 0.08 23.99
CA ALA A 261 20.65 1.03 24.06
C ALA A 261 20.62 2.08 22.94
N SER A 262 19.94 1.82 21.83
CA SER A 262 19.88 2.72 20.67
C SER A 262 19.04 4.01 20.88
N VAL A 263 18.50 4.24 22.06
CA VAL A 263 17.72 5.44 22.41
C VAL A 263 18.52 6.44 23.22
N ARG A 264 19.83 6.21 23.42
CA ARG A 264 20.73 7.16 24.08
C ARG A 264 21.63 7.91 23.07
N ALA A 265 21.09 8.38 21.97
CA ALA A 265 21.78 9.34 21.12
C ALA A 265 20.86 10.54 20.85
#